data_46e2a015bedda2975d7406350f7c9fcc
#
_entry.id   46e2a015bedda2975d7406350f7c9fcc
#
_cell.length_a   1.000
_cell.length_b   1.000
_cell.length_c   1.000
_cell.angle_alpha   90.00
_cell.angle_beta   90.00
_cell.angle_gamma   90.00
#
_symmetry.space_group_name_H-M   'P 1'
#
loop_
_entity.id
_entity.type
_entity.pdbx_description
1 polymer ?
#
loop_
_entity_poly.entity_id
_entity_poly.type
_entity_poly.pdbx_seq_one_letter_code
_entity_poly.pdbx_strand_id
1 'polypeptide(L)'
;RKKDADVVLATDPDADRLGVYAKDELTGEYMRFTGNMSGLLIADYRLSQLREKGRLPQPPSDGALVTTVVSSDMAKAVAAEYGVTCIEVPTGFKYIGEQIRLFEEAKVKNGGKTDGAKGAYEFLFGFEESFGCLAGTYARDKDAVAAVAALCEAAAYYKKQGMTLCGKMRQMYEKYGYYREGLESVM
;
A
#
# COMPACT_ATOMS: atom_id res chain seq x y z
N ARG A 1 -24.23 22.17 0.48
CA ARG A 1 -23.69 22.27 -0.91
C ARG A 1 -22.96 20.98 -1.21
N LYS A 2 -23.38 20.23 -2.23
CA LYS A 2 -22.57 19.12 -2.78
C LYS A 2 -21.27 19.74 -3.34
N LYS A 3 -20.14 19.34 -2.77
CA LYS A 3 -18.82 19.70 -3.32
C LYS A 3 -18.46 18.67 -4.37
N ASP A 4 -17.97 19.10 -5.53
CA ASP A 4 -17.43 18.23 -6.56
C ASP A 4 -15.96 17.93 -6.23
N ALA A 5 -15.76 16.93 -5.36
CA ALA A 5 -14.45 16.51 -4.90
C ALA A 5 -13.91 15.35 -5.75
N ASP A 6 -12.61 15.32 -6.04
CA ASP A 6 -11.99 14.19 -6.73
C ASP A 6 -11.97 12.93 -5.87
N VAL A 7 -11.77 13.11 -4.55
CA VAL A 7 -11.75 12.03 -3.55
C VAL A 7 -12.49 12.45 -2.28
N VAL A 8 -13.08 11.46 -1.60
CA VAL A 8 -13.69 11.60 -0.28
C VAL A 8 -13.05 10.57 0.62
N LEU A 9 -12.45 11.03 1.72
CA LEU A 9 -11.69 10.23 2.66
C LEU A 9 -12.32 10.34 4.05
N ALA A 10 -12.46 9.22 4.75
CA ALA A 10 -12.97 9.18 6.11
C ALA A 10 -12.23 8.12 6.92
N THR A 11 -11.74 8.52 8.09
CA THR A 11 -11.16 7.59 9.06
C THR A 11 -12.25 7.03 9.97
N ASP A 12 -11.97 5.92 10.61
CA ASP A 12 -12.70 5.47 11.77
C ASP A 12 -12.32 6.29 13.04
N PRO A 13 -12.99 6.07 14.19
CA PRO A 13 -12.81 6.95 15.36
C PRO A 13 -11.41 7.00 15.95
N ASP A 14 -10.64 5.90 15.86
CA ASP A 14 -9.25 5.79 16.33
C ASP A 14 -8.21 6.08 15.23
N ALA A 15 -8.69 6.43 14.02
CA ALA A 15 -7.87 6.83 12.87
C ALA A 15 -6.81 5.81 12.46
N ASP A 16 -7.13 4.51 12.56
CA ASP A 16 -6.26 3.43 12.10
C ASP A 16 -6.66 2.90 10.72
N ARG A 17 -7.91 3.07 10.28
CA ARG A 17 -8.47 2.64 8.98
C ARG A 17 -8.96 3.82 8.16
N LEU A 18 -8.90 3.66 6.84
CA LEU A 18 -9.28 4.72 5.89
C LEU A 18 -10.27 4.23 4.86
N GLY A 19 -11.50 4.73 4.93
CA GLY A 19 -12.50 4.59 3.86
C GLY A 19 -12.25 5.59 2.74
N VAL A 20 -12.35 5.12 1.50
CA VAL A 20 -12.01 5.88 0.29
C VAL A 20 -13.13 5.81 -0.73
N TYR A 21 -13.56 6.97 -1.22
CA TYR A 21 -14.36 7.12 -2.44
C TYR A 21 -13.60 8.00 -3.42
N ALA A 22 -13.50 7.57 -4.65
CA ALA A 22 -12.86 8.33 -5.72
C ALA A 22 -13.85 8.56 -6.87
N LYS A 23 -13.85 9.75 -7.46
CA LYS A 23 -14.68 10.07 -8.60
C LYS A 23 -14.15 9.33 -9.84
N ASP A 24 -15.03 8.59 -10.48
CA ASP A 24 -14.72 7.89 -11.74
C ASP A 24 -14.91 8.85 -12.92
N GLU A 25 -13.88 9.06 -13.70
CA GLU A 25 -13.91 9.96 -14.87
C GLU A 25 -14.79 9.43 -16.02
N LEU A 26 -15.08 8.13 -16.05
CA LEU A 26 -15.90 7.53 -17.11
C LEU A 26 -17.39 7.68 -16.82
N THR A 27 -17.80 7.57 -15.58
CA THR A 27 -19.21 7.58 -15.18
C THR A 27 -19.62 8.88 -14.48
N GLY A 28 -18.66 9.61 -13.93
CA GLY A 28 -18.91 10.77 -13.05
C GLY A 28 -19.37 10.40 -11.66
N GLU A 29 -19.55 9.10 -11.36
CA GLU A 29 -19.99 8.60 -10.07
C GLU A 29 -18.81 8.35 -9.11
N TYR A 30 -19.11 8.22 -7.82
CA TYR A 30 -18.10 7.90 -6.82
C TYR A 30 -18.02 6.39 -6.62
N MET A 31 -16.86 5.82 -6.92
CA MET A 31 -16.54 4.42 -6.67
C MET A 31 -15.96 4.26 -5.26
N ARG A 32 -16.49 3.33 -4.48
CA ARG A 32 -15.91 2.93 -3.20
C ARG A 32 -14.73 2.00 -3.44
N PHE A 33 -13.57 2.37 -2.92
CA PHE A 33 -12.40 1.50 -2.93
C PHE A 33 -12.48 0.50 -1.78
N THR A 34 -12.06 -0.73 -2.05
CA THR A 34 -11.80 -1.72 -1.00
C THR A 34 -10.50 -1.39 -0.28
N GLY A 35 -10.24 -2.03 0.87
CA GLY A 35 -8.95 -1.90 1.56
C GLY A 35 -7.79 -2.35 0.69
N ASN A 36 -7.97 -3.44 -0.07
CA ASN A 36 -6.99 -3.90 -1.05
C ASN A 36 -6.72 -2.86 -2.15
N MET A 37 -7.75 -2.29 -2.76
CA MET A 37 -7.58 -1.25 -3.80
C MET A 37 -6.80 -0.05 -3.26
N SER A 38 -7.15 0.43 -2.07
CA SER A 38 -6.47 1.56 -1.44
C SER A 38 -5.01 1.23 -1.10
N GLY A 39 -4.78 0.06 -0.48
CA GLY A 39 -3.44 -0.41 -0.13
C GLY A 39 -2.53 -0.59 -1.34
N LEU A 40 -3.04 -1.25 -2.38
CA LEU A 40 -2.31 -1.47 -3.64
C LEU A 40 -1.97 -0.16 -4.36
N LEU A 41 -2.90 0.80 -4.39
CA LEU A 41 -2.68 2.09 -5.03
C LEU A 41 -1.62 2.90 -4.29
N ILE A 42 -1.67 2.93 -2.96
CA ILE A 42 -0.62 3.58 -2.15
C ILE A 42 0.73 2.87 -2.35
N ALA A 43 0.75 1.53 -2.36
CA ALA A 43 1.96 0.74 -2.57
C ALA A 43 2.60 1.07 -3.93
N ASP A 44 1.85 0.98 -5.03
CA ASP A 44 2.35 1.28 -6.38
C ASP A 44 2.84 2.73 -6.49
N TYR A 45 2.06 3.69 -5.99
CA TYR A 45 2.46 5.10 -5.98
C TYR A 45 3.76 5.31 -5.21
N ARG A 46 3.84 4.81 -3.98
CA ARG A 46 5.01 4.97 -3.12
C ARG A 46 6.26 4.34 -3.72
N LEU A 47 6.15 3.12 -4.23
CA LEU A 47 7.27 2.41 -4.85
C LEU A 47 7.71 3.10 -6.14
N SER A 48 6.77 3.61 -6.96
CA SER A 48 7.10 4.39 -8.15
C SER A 48 7.88 5.66 -7.80
N GLN A 49 7.46 6.39 -6.76
CA GLN A 49 8.14 7.60 -6.32
C GLN A 49 9.51 7.34 -5.72
N LEU A 50 9.67 6.22 -5.00
CA LEU A 50 11.00 5.80 -4.51
C LEU A 50 11.93 5.44 -5.68
N ARG A 51 11.42 4.76 -6.71
CA ARG A 51 12.17 4.43 -7.93
C ARG A 51 12.57 5.68 -8.70
N GLU A 52 11.65 6.59 -8.93
CA GLU A 52 11.87 7.85 -9.65
C GLU A 52 12.94 8.71 -8.97
N LYS A 53 12.96 8.72 -7.63
CA LYS A 53 13.93 9.46 -6.82
C LYS A 53 15.25 8.70 -6.59
N GLY A 54 15.44 7.51 -7.18
CA GLY A 54 16.63 6.68 -6.96
C GLY A 54 16.80 6.19 -5.52
N ARG A 55 15.70 6.05 -4.78
CA ARG A 55 15.68 5.69 -3.34
C ARG A 55 15.15 4.29 -3.05
N LEU A 56 14.84 3.51 -4.09
CA LEU A 56 14.54 2.10 -3.89
C LEU A 56 15.83 1.38 -3.46
N PRO A 57 15.75 0.51 -2.43
CA PRO A 57 16.86 -0.36 -2.08
C PRO A 57 17.32 -1.20 -3.29
N GLN A 58 18.63 -1.35 -3.46
CA GLN A 58 19.19 -2.01 -4.65
C GLN A 58 18.97 -3.53 -4.62
N PRO A 59 18.90 -4.21 -5.81
CA PRO A 59 18.80 -5.66 -5.90
C PRO A 59 20.06 -6.41 -5.39
N PRO A 60 19.93 -7.66 -4.87
CA PRO A 60 18.65 -8.30 -4.61
C PRO A 60 17.87 -7.48 -3.59
N SER A 61 16.58 -7.29 -3.84
CA SER A 61 15.81 -6.25 -3.19
C SER A 61 15.82 -6.38 -1.66
N ASP A 62 16.50 -5.46 -1.04
CA ASP A 62 16.49 -5.30 0.42
C ASP A 62 15.23 -4.56 0.92
N GLY A 63 14.36 -4.13 0.01
CA GLY A 63 13.08 -3.52 0.32
C GLY A 63 11.97 -4.55 0.52
N ALA A 64 11.09 -4.35 1.49
CA ALA A 64 9.95 -5.20 1.75
C ALA A 64 8.61 -4.45 1.67
N LEU A 65 7.67 -5.02 0.93
CA LEU A 65 6.23 -4.78 1.00
C LEU A 65 5.63 -5.91 1.85
N VAL A 66 4.95 -5.57 2.94
CA VAL A 66 4.37 -6.57 3.85
C VAL A 66 2.85 -6.52 3.78
N THR A 67 2.21 -7.67 3.60
CA THR A 67 0.75 -7.79 3.54
C THR A 67 0.26 -9.05 4.24
N THR A 68 -1.05 -9.25 4.35
CA THR A 68 -1.61 -10.45 4.97
C THR A 68 -1.94 -11.52 3.93
N VAL A 69 -1.99 -12.78 4.35
CA VAL A 69 -2.36 -13.93 3.48
C VAL A 69 -3.78 -13.85 2.92
N VAL A 70 -4.63 -12.95 3.43
CA VAL A 70 -5.99 -12.69 2.95
C VAL A 70 -6.09 -11.39 2.15
N SER A 71 -4.99 -10.68 1.97
CA SER A 71 -4.92 -9.52 1.09
C SER A 71 -4.76 -9.95 -0.37
N SER A 72 -4.86 -8.97 -1.28
CA SER A 72 -4.79 -9.25 -2.71
C SER A 72 -3.43 -9.77 -3.18
N ASP A 73 -3.43 -10.87 -3.93
CA ASP A 73 -2.23 -11.39 -4.61
C ASP A 73 -1.59 -10.40 -5.60
N MET A 74 -2.31 -9.37 -6.01
CA MET A 74 -1.77 -8.28 -6.83
C MET A 74 -0.60 -7.56 -6.13
N ALA A 75 -0.51 -7.63 -4.80
CA ALA A 75 0.62 -7.10 -4.05
C ALA A 75 1.95 -7.72 -4.48
N LYS A 76 1.96 -9.03 -4.81
CA LYS A 76 3.14 -9.74 -5.32
C LYS A 76 3.58 -9.20 -6.68
N ALA A 77 2.60 -8.95 -7.57
CA ALA A 77 2.88 -8.41 -8.91
C ALA A 77 3.40 -6.96 -8.82
N VAL A 78 2.80 -6.14 -7.96
CA VAL A 78 3.29 -4.78 -7.68
C VAL A 78 4.71 -4.83 -7.12
N ALA A 79 4.98 -5.64 -6.11
CA ALA A 79 6.31 -5.76 -5.52
C ALA A 79 7.35 -6.20 -6.57
N ALA A 80 7.04 -7.21 -7.39
CA ALA A 80 7.92 -7.72 -8.44
C ALA A 80 8.30 -6.66 -9.48
N GLU A 81 7.35 -5.81 -9.89
CA GLU A 81 7.59 -4.69 -10.82
C GLU A 81 8.69 -3.75 -10.33
N TYR A 82 8.75 -3.53 -9.02
CA TYR A 82 9.74 -2.62 -8.41
C TYR A 82 10.99 -3.35 -7.89
N GLY A 83 11.08 -4.67 -8.07
CA GLY A 83 12.15 -5.49 -7.52
C GLY A 83 12.15 -5.50 -5.98
N VAL A 84 10.97 -5.41 -5.35
CA VAL A 84 10.77 -5.40 -3.91
C VAL A 84 10.27 -6.78 -3.47
N THR A 85 10.69 -7.24 -2.30
CA THR A 85 10.22 -8.50 -1.73
C THR A 85 8.81 -8.33 -1.14
N CYS A 86 7.84 -9.12 -1.60
CA CYS A 86 6.52 -9.20 -0.96
C CYS A 86 6.55 -10.27 0.13
N ILE A 87 6.22 -9.88 1.36
CA ILE A 87 6.18 -10.78 2.53
C ILE A 87 4.74 -10.86 3.01
N GLU A 88 4.21 -12.09 3.06
CA GLU A 88 2.87 -12.35 3.58
C GLU A 88 2.95 -12.82 5.03
N VAL A 89 2.09 -12.25 5.86
CA VAL A 89 1.95 -12.60 7.28
C VAL A 89 0.52 -13.05 7.59
N PRO A 90 0.26 -13.71 8.71
CA PRO A 90 -1.10 -13.98 9.16
C PRO A 90 -1.93 -12.71 9.31
N THR A 91 -3.26 -12.85 9.31
CA THR A 91 -4.21 -11.73 9.45
C THR A 91 -4.01 -11.00 10.77
N GLY A 92 -3.95 -9.69 10.68
CA GLY A 92 -3.79 -8.76 11.79
C GLY A 92 -2.50 -7.95 11.73
N PHE A 93 -2.65 -6.65 11.87
CA PHE A 93 -1.55 -5.69 11.68
C PHE A 93 -0.37 -5.90 12.65
N LYS A 94 -0.63 -6.52 13.81
CA LYS A 94 0.43 -6.90 14.76
C LYS A 94 1.56 -7.72 14.12
N TYR A 95 1.23 -8.57 13.14
CA TYR A 95 2.22 -9.37 12.42
C TYR A 95 3.03 -8.54 11.42
N ILE A 96 2.43 -7.51 10.82
CA ILE A 96 3.16 -6.52 10.03
C ILE A 96 4.11 -5.73 10.94
N GLY A 97 3.63 -5.27 12.09
CA GLY A 97 4.45 -4.61 13.10
C GLY A 97 5.59 -5.49 13.63
N GLU A 98 5.35 -6.79 13.77
CA GLU A 98 6.39 -7.77 14.14
C GLU A 98 7.47 -7.89 13.07
N GLN A 99 7.11 -7.91 11.77
CA GLN A 99 8.10 -7.94 10.69
C GLN A 99 9.02 -6.73 10.73
N ILE A 100 8.48 -5.52 11.01
CA ILE A 100 9.31 -4.32 11.16
C ILE A 100 10.36 -4.53 12.25
N ARG A 101 9.97 -5.06 13.42
CA ARG A 101 10.88 -5.36 14.52
C ARG A 101 11.95 -6.37 14.12
N LEU A 102 11.54 -7.45 13.44
CA LEU A 102 12.47 -8.49 12.98
C LEU A 102 13.48 -7.96 11.97
N PHE A 103 13.06 -7.07 11.06
CA PHE A 103 13.98 -6.43 10.11
C PHE A 103 15.00 -5.52 10.84
N GLU A 104 14.55 -4.77 11.82
CA GLU A 104 15.44 -3.91 12.65
C GLU A 104 16.47 -4.74 13.43
N GLU A 105 16.04 -5.83 14.07
CA GLU A 105 16.93 -6.76 14.78
C GLU A 105 17.95 -7.42 13.82
N ALA A 106 17.50 -7.83 12.64
CA ALA A 106 18.38 -8.41 11.62
C ALA A 106 19.40 -7.38 11.09
N LYS A 107 18.97 -6.13 10.86
CA LYS A 107 19.89 -5.02 10.51
C LYS A 107 20.95 -4.79 11.58
N VAL A 108 20.58 -4.78 12.85
CA VAL A 108 21.54 -4.62 13.94
C VAL A 108 22.59 -5.75 13.91
N LYS A 109 22.15 -7.00 13.75
CA LYS A 109 23.05 -8.17 13.62
C LYS A 109 23.94 -8.11 12.38
N ASN A 110 23.48 -7.44 11.32
CA ASN A 110 24.23 -7.27 10.06
C ASN A 110 25.04 -5.94 10.02
N GLY A 111 25.41 -5.39 11.17
CA GLY A 111 26.21 -4.17 11.25
C GLY A 111 25.51 -2.90 10.76
N GLY A 112 24.18 -2.84 10.90
CA GLY A 112 23.35 -1.70 10.49
C GLY A 112 22.99 -1.64 9.01
N LYS A 113 23.39 -2.66 8.23
CA LYS A 113 23.13 -2.71 6.78
C LYS A 113 21.93 -3.57 6.46
N THR A 114 21.21 -3.20 5.38
CA THR A 114 20.20 -4.05 4.77
C THR A 114 20.86 -5.23 4.06
N ASP A 115 20.22 -6.38 4.13
CA ASP A 115 20.58 -7.60 3.42
C ASP A 115 19.36 -8.53 3.48
N GLY A 116 18.56 -8.53 2.41
CA GLY A 116 17.33 -9.30 2.33
C GLY A 116 17.56 -10.80 2.49
N ALA A 117 18.70 -11.33 1.99
CA ALA A 117 19.06 -12.74 2.14
C ALA A 117 19.27 -13.14 3.62
N LYS A 118 19.55 -12.18 4.50
CA LYS A 118 19.68 -12.33 5.96
C LYS A 118 18.46 -11.83 6.74
N GLY A 119 17.37 -11.50 6.05
CA GLY A 119 16.16 -10.96 6.66
C GLY A 119 16.25 -9.51 7.11
N ALA A 120 17.35 -8.81 6.80
CA ALA A 120 17.58 -7.40 7.16
C ALA A 120 16.98 -6.46 6.12
N TYR A 121 15.66 -6.53 5.91
CA TYR A 121 14.95 -5.71 4.94
C TYR A 121 14.77 -4.26 5.39
N GLU A 122 14.58 -3.37 4.42
CA GLU A 122 14.00 -2.06 4.63
C GLU A 122 12.48 -2.15 4.46
N PHE A 123 11.73 -1.86 5.50
CA PHE A 123 10.27 -1.80 5.42
C PHE A 123 9.87 -0.58 4.59
N LEU A 124 9.22 -0.81 3.46
CA LEU A 124 8.79 0.25 2.56
C LEU A 124 7.31 0.61 2.76
N PHE A 125 6.45 -0.39 2.92
CA PHE A 125 5.02 -0.24 3.11
C PHE A 125 4.39 -1.54 3.61
N GLY A 126 3.34 -1.44 4.41
CA GLY A 126 2.52 -2.57 4.79
C GLY A 126 1.04 -2.22 4.78
N PHE A 127 0.18 -3.18 4.38
CA PHE A 127 -1.26 -3.00 4.38
C PHE A 127 -2.02 -4.31 4.59
N GLU A 128 -3.27 -4.19 4.99
CA GLU A 128 -4.23 -5.28 5.11
C GLU A 128 -5.55 -4.94 4.41
N GLU A 129 -6.33 -5.95 4.04
CA GLU A 129 -7.60 -5.83 3.32
C GLU A 129 -8.65 -5.04 4.11
N SER A 130 -8.50 -4.98 5.42
CA SER A 130 -9.40 -4.30 6.36
C SER A 130 -9.15 -2.78 6.47
N PHE A 131 -8.69 -2.15 5.39
CA PHE A 131 -8.51 -0.71 5.23
C PHE A 131 -7.37 -0.08 6.01
N GLY A 132 -6.48 -0.88 6.61
CA GLY A 132 -5.35 -0.40 7.39
C GLY A 132 -4.04 -0.45 6.62
N CYS A 133 -3.18 0.56 6.79
CA CYS A 133 -1.84 0.55 6.24
C CYS A 133 -0.85 1.37 7.08
N LEU A 134 0.44 1.17 6.82
CA LEU A 134 1.53 1.91 7.45
C LEU A 134 2.63 2.20 6.42
N ALA A 135 3.03 3.46 6.34
CA ALA A 135 3.98 3.95 5.33
C ALA A 135 5.40 4.21 5.88
N GLY A 136 5.78 3.59 6.98
CA GLY A 136 7.09 3.77 7.60
C GLY A 136 7.24 2.99 8.89
N THR A 137 8.33 3.20 9.62
CA THR A 137 8.66 2.42 10.83
C THR A 137 8.46 3.22 12.13
N TYR A 138 7.84 4.38 12.06
CA TYR A 138 7.58 5.27 13.19
C TYR A 138 6.49 4.76 14.15
N ALA A 139 5.66 3.82 13.68
CA ALA A 139 4.64 3.12 14.46
C ALA A 139 4.75 1.61 14.23
N ARG A 140 3.95 0.83 14.95
CA ARG A 140 3.84 -0.64 14.80
C ARG A 140 2.39 -1.07 14.52
N ASP A 141 1.53 -0.10 14.27
CA ASP A 141 0.15 -0.30 13.89
C ASP A 141 -0.23 0.63 12.73
N LYS A 142 -1.42 0.47 12.21
CA LYS A 142 -2.02 1.22 11.10
C LYS A 142 -2.07 2.72 11.40
N ASP A 143 -1.92 3.53 10.36
CA ASP A 143 -2.01 4.99 10.46
C ASP A 143 -2.81 5.55 9.28
N ALA A 144 -4.09 5.83 9.55
CA ALA A 144 -4.98 6.40 8.53
C ALA A 144 -4.64 7.86 8.22
N VAL A 145 -4.03 8.61 9.13
CA VAL A 145 -3.63 10.02 8.86
C VAL A 145 -2.54 10.04 7.79
N ALA A 146 -1.52 9.18 7.92
CA ALA A 146 -0.49 9.03 6.90
C ALA A 146 -1.07 8.46 5.58
N ALA A 147 -2.05 7.55 5.65
CA ALA A 147 -2.75 7.04 4.47
C ALA A 147 -3.53 8.13 3.73
N VAL A 148 -4.22 9.03 4.45
CA VAL A 148 -4.87 10.23 3.86
C VAL A 148 -3.85 11.07 3.11
N ALA A 149 -2.72 11.40 3.74
CA ALA A 149 -1.67 12.19 3.10
C ALA A 149 -1.15 11.52 1.82
N ALA A 150 -0.85 10.22 1.87
CA ALA A 150 -0.36 9.46 0.73
C ALA A 150 -1.38 9.40 -0.43
N LEU A 151 -2.68 9.19 -0.14
CA LEU A 151 -3.72 9.17 -1.16
C LEU A 151 -3.99 10.56 -1.76
N CYS A 152 -3.95 11.62 -0.97
CA CYS A 152 -4.06 12.99 -1.47
C CYS A 152 -2.88 13.34 -2.39
N GLU A 153 -1.67 12.95 -2.01
CA GLU A 153 -0.47 13.14 -2.83
C GLU A 153 -0.57 12.36 -4.14
N ALA A 154 -0.96 11.07 -4.09
CA ALA A 154 -1.18 10.24 -5.26
C ALA A 154 -2.26 10.82 -6.19
N ALA A 155 -3.40 11.26 -5.63
CA ALA A 155 -4.48 11.87 -6.40
C ALA A 155 -4.01 13.14 -7.12
N ALA A 156 -3.26 14.01 -6.43
CA ALA A 156 -2.71 15.22 -7.03
C ALA A 156 -1.67 14.91 -8.12
N TYR A 157 -0.82 13.91 -7.89
CA TYR A 157 0.19 13.46 -8.85
C TYR A 157 -0.45 12.93 -10.14
N TYR A 158 -1.43 12.01 -10.02
CA TYR A 158 -2.12 11.45 -11.18
C TYR A 158 -3.02 12.48 -11.88
N LYS A 159 -3.66 13.38 -11.13
CA LYS A 159 -4.45 14.47 -11.72
C LYS A 159 -3.63 15.38 -12.61
N LYS A 160 -2.38 15.68 -12.28
CA LYS A 160 -1.44 16.42 -13.14
C LYS A 160 -1.14 15.68 -14.45
N GLN A 161 -1.34 14.37 -14.49
CA GLN A 161 -1.17 13.53 -15.67
C GLN A 161 -2.51 13.27 -16.40
N GLY A 162 -3.59 13.96 -16.01
CA GLY A 162 -4.92 13.79 -16.58
C GLY A 162 -5.64 12.52 -16.15
N MET A 163 -5.25 11.91 -15.04
CA MET A 163 -5.76 10.62 -14.55
C MET A 163 -6.40 10.77 -13.17
N THR A 164 -7.50 10.05 -12.92
CA THR A 164 -8.11 9.91 -11.58
C THR A 164 -7.53 8.71 -10.85
N LEU A 165 -7.84 8.54 -9.54
CA LEU A 165 -7.48 7.31 -8.82
C LEU A 165 -8.19 6.08 -9.41
N CYS A 166 -9.42 6.23 -9.92
CA CYS A 166 -10.14 5.16 -10.62
C CYS A 166 -9.44 4.78 -11.93
N GLY A 167 -9.01 5.76 -12.71
CA GLY A 167 -8.21 5.54 -13.92
C GLY A 167 -6.89 4.85 -13.63
N LYS A 168 -6.21 5.27 -12.57
CA LYS A 168 -4.98 4.61 -12.12
C LYS A 168 -5.22 3.16 -11.71
N MET A 169 -6.30 2.88 -10.99
CA MET A 169 -6.65 1.50 -10.60
C MET A 169 -6.91 0.62 -11.83
N ARG A 170 -7.61 1.14 -12.85
CA ARG A 170 -7.79 0.44 -14.14
C ARG A 170 -6.45 0.15 -14.81
N GLN A 171 -5.57 1.14 -14.89
CA GLN A 171 -4.22 0.97 -15.43
C GLN A 171 -3.42 -0.12 -14.69
N MET A 172 -3.57 -0.20 -13.37
CA MET A 172 -2.94 -1.25 -12.57
C MET A 172 -3.50 -2.64 -12.92
N TYR A 173 -4.82 -2.77 -13.11
CA TYR A 173 -5.42 -4.02 -13.58
C TYR A 173 -4.96 -4.42 -14.98
N GLU A 174 -4.81 -3.48 -15.90
CA GLU A 174 -4.27 -3.74 -17.23
C GLU A 174 -2.81 -4.20 -17.18
N LYS A 175 -2.02 -3.59 -16.29
CA LYS A 175 -0.59 -3.87 -16.16
C LYS A 175 -0.30 -5.17 -15.43
N TYR A 176 -0.96 -5.41 -14.31
CA TYR A 176 -0.64 -6.51 -13.37
C TYR A 176 -1.57 -7.71 -13.52
N GLY A 177 -2.68 -7.56 -14.23
CA GLY A 177 -3.77 -8.51 -14.31
C GLY A 177 -4.99 -8.11 -13.48
N TYR A 178 -6.15 -8.62 -13.85
CA TYR A 178 -7.39 -8.35 -13.14
C TYR A 178 -7.58 -9.31 -11.96
N TYR A 179 -7.36 -8.82 -10.77
CA TYR A 179 -7.59 -9.54 -9.52
C TYR A 179 -9.01 -9.24 -9.02
N ARG A 180 -9.91 -10.21 -9.16
CA ARG A 180 -11.26 -10.13 -8.62
C ARG A 180 -11.27 -10.73 -7.22
N GLU A 181 -11.63 -9.92 -6.24
CA GLU A 181 -11.70 -10.31 -4.85
C GLU A 181 -13.16 -10.41 -4.41
N GLY A 182 -13.43 -11.34 -3.50
CA GLY A 182 -14.72 -11.51 -2.86
C GLY A 182 -14.52 -11.76 -1.37
N LEU A 183 -15.48 -11.33 -0.56
CA LEU A 183 -15.52 -11.63 0.87
C LEU A 183 -16.69 -12.56 1.13
N GLU A 184 -16.41 -13.73 1.69
CA GLU A 184 -17.42 -14.68 2.16
C GLU A 184 -17.25 -14.88 3.66
N SER A 185 -18.30 -14.62 4.42
CA SER A 185 -18.33 -14.89 5.86
C SER A 185 -18.94 -16.26 6.11
N VAL A 186 -18.14 -17.16 6.65
CA VAL A 186 -18.59 -18.47 7.12
C VAL A 186 -18.84 -18.35 8.63
N MET A 187 -20.11 -18.54 9.04
CA MET A 187 -20.52 -18.58 10.46
C MET A 187 -20.61 -20.02 10.93
#